data_f1a10917a0c49e71b134acde7cc34108
#
_entry.id   f1a10917a0c49e71b134acde7cc34108
#
_cell.length_a   1.000
_cell.length_b   1.000
_cell.length_c   1.000
_cell.angle_alpha   90.00
_cell.angle_beta   90.00
_cell.angle_gamma   90.00
#
_symmetry.space_group_name_H-M   'P 1'
#
loop_
_entity.id
_entity.type
_entity.pdbx_description
1 polymer ?
#
loop_
_entity_poly.entity_id
_entity_poly.type
_entity_poly.pdbx_seq_one_letter_code
_entity_poly.pdbx_strand_id
1 'polypeptide(L)'
;MNYQQGSKNKNGSDKISRRSFLKYTGTIIFVVGGGCYVPTDKGAGNLVKLDESRAGMPPSQGYLLVDIRKCQGCTSCMLACTLVHEGVENPSLSRIQIIQNPFKSFPDDVTIEQCRQCVDPACVEVCPSGALSTNADYGNVRMIDRTKCIGCGDCIEACPYTPSRPVVVSDEKFNDDQKVRKCDLCANTPYHWDEAGGGPDGKQACVEVCPVEAIKFTKEIPVQEGDKGYKVNLRGPNWRRLGYPSG
;
A
#
# COMPACT_ATOMS: atom_id res chain seq x y z
N MET A 1 9.92 24.28 50.82
CA MET A 1 8.64 23.76 50.30
C MET A 1 8.92 22.47 49.57
N ASN A 2 8.48 21.38 50.17
CA ASN A 2 8.83 20.01 49.76
C ASN A 2 8.05 19.57 48.51
N TYR A 3 8.76 19.12 47.47
CA TYR A 3 8.18 18.33 46.40
C TYR A 3 8.50 16.86 46.66
N GLN A 4 7.47 16.10 46.98
CA GLN A 4 7.57 14.65 47.15
C GLN A 4 7.62 13.96 45.76
N GLN A 5 8.58 13.05 45.65
CA GLN A 5 8.77 12.15 44.53
C GLN A 5 7.67 11.09 44.51
N GLY A 6 6.92 11.02 43.42
CA GLY A 6 5.96 9.98 43.11
C GLY A 6 6.62 8.80 42.39
N SER A 7 6.30 7.63 42.86
CA SER A 7 6.70 6.28 42.55
C SER A 7 6.73 5.93 41.06
N LYS A 8 7.85 5.30 40.64
CA LYS A 8 8.00 4.63 39.35
C LYS A 8 7.19 3.35 39.32
N ASN A 9 6.19 3.28 38.45
CA ASN A 9 5.51 2.05 38.12
C ASN A 9 6.27 1.37 36.96
N LYS A 10 6.89 0.24 37.22
CA LYS A 10 7.56 -0.62 36.25
C LYS A 10 6.49 -1.51 35.60
N ASN A 11 5.98 -1.15 34.45
CA ASN A 11 5.29 -2.12 33.58
C ASN A 11 6.29 -2.63 32.55
N GLY A 12 6.81 -3.82 32.82
CA GLY A 12 7.59 -4.59 31.89
C GLY A 12 6.70 -5.01 30.72
N SER A 13 7.00 -4.55 29.53
CA SER A 13 6.44 -5.13 28.31
C SER A 13 7.12 -6.47 28.07
N ASP A 14 6.46 -7.54 28.45
CA ASP A 14 6.84 -8.89 28.04
C ASP A 14 6.76 -8.98 26.51
N LYS A 15 7.91 -8.94 25.88
CA LYS A 15 8.02 -9.24 24.44
C LYS A 15 7.64 -10.69 24.24
N ILE A 16 6.42 -10.92 23.73
CA ILE A 16 5.94 -12.26 23.36
C ILE A 16 6.91 -12.82 22.32
N SER A 17 7.62 -13.88 22.65
CA SER A 17 8.53 -14.54 21.72
C SER A 17 7.73 -15.23 20.61
N ARG A 18 8.31 -15.35 19.39
CA ARG A 18 7.68 -16.05 18.25
C ARG A 18 7.21 -17.47 18.59
N ARG A 19 7.83 -18.13 19.56
CA ARG A 19 7.42 -19.43 20.08
C ARG A 19 6.18 -19.37 20.96
N SER A 20 5.96 -18.28 21.69
CA SER A 20 4.75 -18.11 22.53
C SER A 20 3.52 -17.80 21.70
N PHE A 21 3.68 -17.07 20.60
CA PHE A 21 2.60 -16.76 19.66
C PHE A 21 1.97 -18.02 19.06
N LEU A 22 2.79 -19.00 18.66
CA LEU A 22 2.32 -20.31 18.12
C LEU A 22 1.56 -21.17 19.15
N LYS A 23 1.70 -20.92 20.44
CA LYS A 23 0.97 -21.64 21.49
C LYS A 23 -0.43 -21.10 21.77
N TYR A 24 -0.70 -19.85 21.40
CA TYR A 24 -1.97 -19.16 21.70
C TYR A 24 -2.94 -19.11 20.52
N THR A 25 -2.47 -19.23 19.30
CA THR A 25 -3.32 -19.34 18.12
C THR A 25 -3.49 -20.81 17.78
N GLY A 26 -4.61 -21.41 18.10
CA GLY A 26 -4.92 -22.81 17.81
C GLY A 26 -4.99 -23.15 16.31
N THR A 27 -3.97 -22.74 15.56
CA THR A 27 -3.87 -22.94 14.12
C THR A 27 -3.39 -24.36 13.86
N ILE A 28 -4.25 -25.18 13.28
CA ILE A 28 -3.90 -26.54 12.84
C ILE A 28 -3.13 -26.39 11.52
N ILE A 29 -1.85 -26.74 11.54
CA ILE A 29 -1.01 -26.79 10.35
C ILE A 29 -1.10 -28.21 9.76
N PHE A 30 -1.56 -28.31 8.53
CA PHE A 30 -1.53 -29.58 7.79
C PHE A 30 -0.29 -29.62 6.90
N VAL A 31 0.49 -30.67 7.05
CA VAL A 31 1.63 -30.97 6.15
C VAL A 31 1.19 -32.02 5.15
N VAL A 32 1.09 -31.65 3.89
CA VAL A 32 0.75 -32.58 2.80
C VAL A 32 1.79 -32.40 1.70
N GLY A 33 2.54 -33.45 1.42
CA GLY A 33 3.43 -33.51 0.26
C GLY A 33 4.58 -32.49 0.26
N GLY A 34 5.20 -32.21 1.42
CA GLY A 34 6.42 -31.39 1.53
C GLY A 34 6.20 -29.87 1.50
N GLY A 35 4.98 -29.37 1.70
CA GLY A 35 4.69 -27.93 1.84
C GLY A 35 3.82 -27.66 3.08
N CYS A 36 4.01 -26.51 3.72
CA CYS A 36 3.16 -26.03 4.82
C CYS A 36 1.99 -25.21 4.25
N TYR A 37 0.77 -25.49 4.71
CA TYR A 37 -0.46 -24.80 4.31
C TYR A 37 -1.13 -24.17 5.52
N VAL A 38 -1.60 -22.95 5.39
CA VAL A 38 -2.38 -22.26 6.42
C VAL A 38 -3.81 -22.07 5.90
N PRO A 39 -4.83 -22.56 6.61
CA PRO A 39 -6.22 -22.31 6.21
C PRO A 39 -6.58 -20.85 6.47
N THR A 40 -7.16 -20.17 5.48
CA THR A 40 -7.73 -18.83 5.64
C THR A 40 -9.19 -18.92 6.07
N ASP A 41 -9.58 -18.13 7.05
CA ASP A 41 -10.83 -18.20 7.81
C ASP A 41 -12.07 -17.70 7.05
N LYS A 42 -12.15 -17.81 5.74
CA LYS A 42 -13.43 -17.64 4.98
C LYS A 42 -13.35 -18.32 3.61
N GLY A 43 -14.04 -19.45 3.48
CA GLY A 43 -14.43 -20.02 2.20
C GLY A 43 -13.34 -20.91 1.57
N ALA A 44 -13.75 -22.13 1.20
CA ALA A 44 -12.92 -23.10 0.49
C ALA A 44 -12.39 -22.51 -0.83
N GLY A 45 -11.13 -22.11 -0.82
CA GLY A 45 -10.49 -21.66 -2.07
C GLY A 45 -9.12 -21.04 -1.84
N ASN A 46 -8.11 -21.72 -2.31
CA ASN A 46 -6.73 -21.30 -2.47
C ASN A 46 -5.82 -21.48 -1.25
N LEU A 47 -5.40 -22.73 -1.08
CA LEU A 47 -4.16 -23.02 -0.37
C LEU A 47 -2.99 -22.44 -1.18
N VAL A 48 -2.31 -21.44 -0.66
CA VAL A 48 -1.08 -20.91 -1.26
C VAL A 48 0.07 -21.81 -0.81
N LYS A 49 0.82 -22.37 -1.76
CA LYS A 49 2.04 -23.11 -1.47
C LYS A 49 3.07 -22.13 -0.91
N LEU A 50 3.43 -22.27 0.33
CA LEU A 50 4.45 -21.47 0.99
C LEU A 50 5.82 -22.04 0.63
N ASP A 51 6.76 -21.17 0.27
CA ASP A 51 8.17 -21.52 0.20
C ASP A 51 8.65 -21.95 1.61
N GLU A 52 9.54 -22.93 1.69
CA GLU A 52 9.89 -23.65 2.93
C GLU A 52 10.37 -22.76 4.10
N SER A 53 10.49 -21.44 3.91
CA SER A 53 11.02 -20.52 4.91
C SER A 53 10.05 -19.47 5.46
N ARG A 54 8.87 -19.24 4.86
CA ARG A 54 7.97 -18.15 5.29
C ARG A 54 6.48 -18.50 5.10
N ALA A 55 5.73 -18.44 6.19
CA ALA A 55 4.26 -18.32 6.15
C ALA A 55 3.92 -16.89 5.69
N GLY A 56 3.92 -16.64 4.39
CA GLY A 56 3.66 -15.33 3.82
C GLY A 56 2.17 -15.08 3.58
N MET A 57 1.76 -13.82 3.68
CA MET A 57 0.44 -13.40 3.22
C MET A 57 0.34 -13.58 1.70
N PRO A 58 -0.85 -13.95 1.16
CA PRO A 58 -1.00 -14.09 -0.28
C PRO A 58 -0.66 -12.77 -1.00
N PRO A 59 0.11 -12.80 -2.10
CA PRO A 59 0.49 -11.60 -2.82
C PRO A 59 -0.72 -10.88 -3.41
N SER A 60 -0.64 -9.57 -3.55
CA SER A 60 -1.64 -8.80 -4.28
C SER A 60 -1.66 -9.26 -5.74
N GLN A 61 -2.84 -9.31 -6.33
CA GLN A 61 -3.01 -9.62 -7.76
C GLN A 61 -2.87 -8.38 -8.64
N GLY A 62 -2.48 -7.24 -8.09
CA GLY A 62 -2.30 -6.01 -8.84
C GLY A 62 -1.23 -5.09 -8.27
N TYR A 63 -0.53 -4.41 -9.20
CA TYR A 63 0.58 -3.50 -8.89
C TYR A 63 0.55 -2.31 -9.84
N LEU A 64 1.07 -1.17 -9.39
CA LEU A 64 1.27 0.01 -10.22
C LEU A 64 2.76 0.17 -10.54
N LEU A 65 3.06 0.24 -11.82
CA LEU A 65 4.38 0.57 -12.36
C LEU A 65 4.40 2.03 -12.80
N VAL A 66 5.53 2.71 -12.68
CA VAL A 66 5.66 4.12 -13.01
C VAL A 66 6.90 4.42 -13.85
N ASP A 67 6.77 5.32 -14.82
CA ASP A 67 7.90 5.90 -15.54
C ASP A 67 8.02 7.38 -15.16
N ILE A 68 8.94 7.69 -14.26
CA ILE A 68 9.15 9.06 -13.76
C ILE A 68 9.60 10.01 -14.87
N ARG A 69 10.25 9.49 -15.94
CA ARG A 69 10.70 10.30 -17.07
C ARG A 69 9.59 10.63 -18.07
N LYS A 70 8.44 9.95 -18.00
CA LYS A 70 7.21 10.34 -18.70
C LYS A 70 6.38 11.34 -17.90
N CYS A 71 6.51 11.33 -16.58
CA CYS A 71 5.70 12.15 -15.70
C CYS A 71 6.00 13.63 -15.90
N GLN A 72 4.95 14.42 -16.13
CA GLN A 72 5.02 15.88 -16.30
C GLN A 72 4.75 16.66 -15.01
N GLY A 73 4.53 15.98 -13.89
CA GLY A 73 4.19 16.64 -12.63
C GLY A 73 2.81 17.31 -12.59
N CYS A 74 1.91 17.00 -13.53
CA CYS A 74 0.62 17.70 -13.70
C CYS A 74 -0.40 17.44 -12.57
N THR A 75 -0.13 16.53 -11.66
CA THR A 75 -0.97 16.15 -10.48
C THR A 75 -2.38 15.64 -10.79
N SER A 76 -2.78 15.45 -12.04
CA SER A 76 -4.11 14.93 -12.43
C SER A 76 -4.44 13.60 -11.75
N CYS A 77 -3.45 12.72 -11.59
CA CYS A 77 -3.62 11.45 -10.87
C CYS A 77 -3.94 11.64 -9.38
N MET A 78 -3.41 12.70 -8.75
CA MET A 78 -3.73 13.04 -7.36
C MET A 78 -5.17 13.53 -7.23
N LEU A 79 -5.60 14.42 -8.12
CA LEU A 79 -6.99 14.94 -8.14
C LEU A 79 -7.99 13.81 -8.41
N ALA A 80 -7.75 12.97 -9.42
CA ALA A 80 -8.62 11.83 -9.70
C ALA A 80 -8.69 10.86 -8.50
N CYS A 81 -7.56 10.58 -7.85
CA CYS A 81 -7.52 9.73 -6.67
C CYS A 81 -8.40 10.26 -5.54
N THR A 82 -8.34 11.58 -5.25
CA THR A 82 -9.16 12.17 -4.19
C THR A 82 -10.64 12.25 -4.56
N LEU A 83 -10.97 12.54 -5.80
CA LEU A 83 -12.35 12.56 -6.27
C LEU A 83 -13.02 11.20 -6.07
N VAL A 84 -12.39 10.10 -6.53
CA VAL A 84 -13.03 8.78 -6.46
C VAL A 84 -13.06 8.18 -5.04
N HIS A 85 -12.14 8.57 -4.16
CA HIS A 85 -12.07 8.03 -2.81
C HIS A 85 -12.76 8.90 -1.75
N GLU A 86 -12.67 10.21 -1.89
CA GLU A 86 -13.12 11.15 -0.87
C GLU A 86 -14.27 12.07 -1.35
N GLY A 87 -14.48 12.15 -2.68
CA GLY A 87 -15.51 13.00 -3.29
C GLY A 87 -15.13 14.49 -3.32
N VAL A 88 -13.86 14.83 -3.07
CA VAL A 88 -13.37 16.22 -3.00
C VAL A 88 -12.05 16.38 -3.76
N GLU A 89 -11.81 17.59 -4.23
CA GLU A 89 -10.57 17.97 -4.92
C GLU A 89 -9.51 18.46 -3.92
N ASN A 90 -8.91 17.54 -3.16
CA ASN A 90 -7.86 17.87 -2.21
C ASN A 90 -6.65 16.95 -2.39
N PRO A 91 -5.59 17.39 -3.10
CA PRO A 91 -4.41 16.58 -3.35
C PRO A 91 -3.73 16.02 -2.08
N SER A 92 -3.88 16.70 -0.94
CA SER A 92 -3.32 16.21 0.34
C SER A 92 -3.95 14.90 0.82
N LEU A 93 -5.16 14.58 0.35
CA LEU A 93 -5.86 13.32 0.66
C LEU A 93 -5.55 12.21 -0.35
N SER A 94 -4.76 12.51 -1.37
CA SER A 94 -4.41 11.56 -2.42
C SER A 94 -3.57 10.40 -1.87
N ARG A 95 -3.88 9.21 -2.36
CA ARG A 95 -3.17 7.96 -2.02
C ARG A 95 -2.00 7.67 -2.96
N ILE A 96 -1.84 8.49 -4.00
CA ILE A 96 -0.66 8.60 -4.86
C ILE A 96 -0.14 10.02 -4.74
N GLN A 97 1.17 10.20 -4.62
CA GLN A 97 1.78 11.51 -4.45
C GLN A 97 2.77 11.81 -5.59
N ILE A 98 2.64 12.98 -6.18
CA ILE A 98 3.63 13.54 -7.09
C ILE A 98 4.44 14.55 -6.29
N ILE A 99 5.73 14.28 -6.16
CA ILE A 99 6.66 15.13 -5.42
C ILE A 99 7.58 15.80 -6.43
N GLN A 100 7.62 17.13 -6.39
CA GLN A 100 8.53 17.93 -7.20
C GLN A 100 9.67 18.47 -6.33
N ASN A 101 10.90 18.32 -6.81
CA ASN A 101 12.07 18.84 -6.15
C ASN A 101 12.64 20.04 -6.96
N PRO A 102 12.43 21.28 -6.50
CA PRO A 102 12.84 22.48 -7.25
C PRO A 102 14.36 22.65 -7.35
N PHE A 103 15.14 21.87 -6.62
CA PHE A 103 16.60 21.89 -6.65
C PHE A 103 17.21 20.84 -7.59
N LYS A 104 16.38 20.03 -8.23
CA LYS A 104 16.81 19.03 -9.20
C LYS A 104 16.31 19.40 -10.59
N SER A 105 17.05 18.95 -11.60
CA SER A 105 16.65 19.11 -13.00
C SER A 105 16.01 17.85 -13.53
N PHE A 106 15.18 17.97 -14.57
CA PHE A 106 14.66 16.83 -15.31
C PHE A 106 15.80 15.86 -15.69
N PRO A 107 15.63 14.56 -15.53
CA PRO A 107 14.38 13.82 -15.21
C PRO A 107 14.24 13.47 -13.72
N ASP A 108 15.04 14.03 -12.85
CA ASP A 108 15.09 13.66 -11.43
C ASP A 108 14.36 14.66 -10.51
N ASP A 109 13.71 15.66 -11.12
CA ASP A 109 12.94 16.71 -10.44
C ASP A 109 11.54 16.26 -9.99
N VAL A 110 11.00 15.19 -10.59
CA VAL A 110 9.69 14.64 -10.26
C VAL A 110 9.79 13.19 -9.81
N THR A 111 9.09 12.85 -8.73
CA THR A 111 8.90 11.46 -8.31
C THR A 111 7.41 11.12 -8.16
N ILE A 112 7.07 9.85 -8.40
CA ILE A 112 5.72 9.31 -8.22
C ILE A 112 5.77 8.30 -7.09
N GLU A 113 5.04 8.60 -6.02
CA GLU A 113 5.04 7.77 -4.81
C GLU A 113 3.65 7.14 -4.59
N GLN A 114 3.56 5.83 -4.78
CA GLN A 114 2.36 5.03 -4.57
C GLN A 114 2.66 3.79 -3.74
N CYS A 115 1.63 3.19 -3.15
CA CYS A 115 1.79 1.94 -2.42
C CYS A 115 2.26 0.82 -3.35
N ARG A 116 3.29 0.09 -2.93
CA ARG A 116 3.89 -1.01 -3.69
C ARG A 116 3.13 -2.32 -3.59
N GLN A 117 2.07 -2.41 -2.76
CA GLN A 117 1.33 -3.67 -2.52
C GLN A 117 2.28 -4.84 -2.20
N CYS A 118 3.25 -4.62 -1.33
CA CYS A 118 4.36 -5.53 -1.04
C CYS A 118 3.90 -6.99 -0.88
N VAL A 119 4.72 -7.93 -1.36
CA VAL A 119 4.49 -9.36 -1.13
C VAL A 119 4.57 -9.66 0.36
N ASP A 120 5.56 -9.05 1.03
CA ASP A 120 5.76 -9.12 2.49
C ASP A 120 5.36 -7.77 3.11
N PRO A 121 4.08 -7.58 3.51
CA PRO A 121 3.55 -6.26 3.85
C PRO A 121 3.75 -5.95 5.35
N ALA A 122 4.94 -5.52 5.75
CA ALA A 122 5.26 -5.14 7.14
C ALA A 122 4.21 -4.24 7.79
N CYS A 123 3.60 -3.34 7.01
CA CYS A 123 2.55 -2.44 7.51
C CYS A 123 1.25 -3.18 7.90
N VAL A 124 0.96 -4.36 7.32
CA VAL A 124 -0.17 -5.20 7.72
C VAL A 124 0.16 -5.95 9.01
N GLU A 125 1.39 -6.46 9.11
CA GLU A 125 1.84 -7.26 10.26
C GLU A 125 1.85 -6.46 11.57
N VAL A 126 2.18 -5.17 11.50
CA VAL A 126 2.28 -4.33 12.70
C VAL A 126 0.96 -3.68 13.11
N CYS A 127 -0.11 -3.82 12.33
CA CYS A 127 -1.38 -3.13 12.62
C CYS A 127 -2.08 -3.71 13.86
N PRO A 128 -2.11 -3.00 15.02
CA PRO A 128 -2.60 -3.58 16.26
C PRO A 128 -4.13 -3.76 16.28
N SER A 129 -4.85 -2.96 15.49
CA SER A 129 -6.32 -3.03 15.40
C SER A 129 -6.81 -3.95 14.27
N GLY A 130 -5.89 -4.51 13.45
CA GLY A 130 -6.25 -5.26 12.25
C GLY A 130 -6.98 -4.43 11.18
N ALA A 131 -6.96 -3.11 11.29
CA ALA A 131 -7.56 -2.20 10.31
C ALA A 131 -6.90 -2.30 8.94
N LEU A 132 -5.58 -2.47 8.92
CA LEU A 132 -4.82 -2.72 7.70
C LEU A 132 -4.70 -4.23 7.50
N SER A 133 -5.29 -4.72 6.43
CA SER A 133 -5.38 -6.16 6.15
C SER A 133 -5.23 -6.45 4.66
N THR A 134 -5.02 -7.72 4.35
CA THR A 134 -5.09 -8.27 3.00
C THR A 134 -6.54 -8.64 2.71
N ASN A 135 -7.12 -8.13 1.63
CA ASN A 135 -8.51 -8.36 1.29
C ASN A 135 -8.63 -9.33 0.11
N ALA A 136 -9.11 -10.55 0.40
CA ALA A 136 -9.27 -11.61 -0.60
C ALA A 136 -10.34 -11.30 -1.65
N ASP A 137 -11.42 -10.59 -1.27
CA ASP A 137 -12.51 -10.23 -2.17
C ASP A 137 -12.05 -9.25 -3.28
N TYR A 138 -10.93 -8.55 -3.01
CA TYR A 138 -10.29 -7.62 -3.96
C TYR A 138 -8.90 -8.10 -4.37
N GLY A 139 -8.72 -9.40 -4.61
CA GLY A 139 -7.47 -9.96 -5.12
C GLY A 139 -6.27 -9.71 -4.21
N ASN A 140 -6.45 -9.88 -2.92
CA ASN A 140 -5.42 -9.73 -1.89
C ASN A 140 -4.79 -8.32 -1.82
N VAL A 141 -5.50 -7.29 -2.22
CA VAL A 141 -5.06 -5.90 -2.07
C VAL A 141 -4.92 -5.56 -0.58
N ARG A 142 -3.83 -4.83 -0.23
CA ARG A 142 -3.62 -4.33 1.14
C ARG A 142 -4.51 -3.12 1.34
N MET A 143 -5.59 -3.28 2.09
CA MET A 143 -6.62 -2.27 2.31
C MET A 143 -6.69 -1.83 3.77
N ILE A 144 -7.25 -0.65 3.99
CA ILE A 144 -7.51 -0.10 5.33
C ILE A 144 -9.02 0.02 5.55
N ASP A 145 -9.48 -0.62 6.60
CA ASP A 145 -10.79 -0.36 7.18
C ASP A 145 -10.67 0.83 8.16
N ARG A 146 -11.08 2.01 7.70
CA ARG A 146 -10.99 3.24 8.51
C ARG A 146 -11.87 3.20 9.76
N THR A 147 -12.91 2.36 9.82
CA THR A 147 -13.74 2.20 11.01
C THR A 147 -12.98 1.55 12.16
N LYS A 148 -12.05 0.65 11.84
CA LYS A 148 -11.18 -0.03 12.81
C LYS A 148 -9.86 0.71 13.07
N CYS A 149 -9.49 1.65 12.19
CA CYS A 149 -8.23 2.36 12.30
C CYS A 149 -8.23 3.29 13.52
N ILE A 150 -7.23 3.15 14.39
CA ILE A 150 -7.03 3.98 15.59
C ILE A 150 -6.02 5.12 15.39
N GLY A 151 -5.43 5.25 14.19
CA GLY A 151 -4.49 6.34 13.87
C GLY A 151 -3.12 6.22 14.55
N CYS A 152 -2.71 5.05 15.05
CA CYS A 152 -1.47 4.88 15.81
C CYS A 152 -0.18 5.23 15.05
N GLY A 153 -0.18 5.12 13.72
CA GLY A 153 1.01 5.43 12.90
C GLY A 153 1.98 4.28 12.68
N ASP A 154 1.86 3.14 13.35
CA ASP A 154 2.80 2.01 13.27
C ASP A 154 3.04 1.54 11.82
N CYS A 155 2.01 1.58 10.98
CA CYS A 155 2.11 1.23 9.56
C CYS A 155 2.95 2.23 8.74
N ILE A 156 3.12 3.48 9.22
CA ILE A 156 4.00 4.47 8.60
C ILE A 156 5.45 4.12 8.93
N GLU A 157 5.74 3.84 10.19
CA GLU A 157 7.08 3.49 10.67
C GLU A 157 7.57 2.16 10.08
N ALA A 158 6.67 1.20 9.93
CA ALA A 158 6.98 -0.10 9.33
C ALA A 158 7.14 -0.06 7.80
N CYS A 159 6.77 1.02 7.14
CA CYS A 159 6.88 1.11 5.68
C CYS A 159 8.35 1.19 5.25
N PRO A 160 8.86 0.26 4.42
CA PRO A 160 10.27 0.26 4.03
C PRO A 160 10.64 1.37 3.02
N TYR A 161 9.67 2.16 2.59
CA TYR A 161 9.87 3.21 1.58
C TYR A 161 9.90 4.60 2.22
N THR A 162 10.70 5.50 1.61
CA THR A 162 10.77 6.91 2.00
C THR A 162 10.38 7.77 0.80
N PRO A 163 9.34 8.63 0.93
CA PRO A 163 8.41 8.73 2.06
C PRO A 163 7.57 7.45 2.23
N SER A 164 7.03 7.25 3.43
CA SER A 164 6.14 6.12 3.71
C SER A 164 4.88 6.17 2.82
N ARG A 165 4.35 5.01 2.45
CA ARG A 165 3.17 4.95 1.56
C ARG A 165 1.84 5.11 2.29
N PRO A 166 1.65 4.59 3.51
CA PRO A 166 0.56 5.02 4.39
C PRO A 166 0.78 6.46 4.86
N VAL A 167 -0.31 7.22 4.96
CA VAL A 167 -0.31 8.57 5.54
C VAL A 167 -1.44 8.68 6.57
N VAL A 168 -1.17 9.33 7.69
CA VAL A 168 -2.18 9.63 8.72
C VAL A 168 -2.71 11.03 8.47
N VAL A 169 -4.03 11.16 8.47
CA VAL A 169 -4.70 12.45 8.32
C VAL A 169 -5.92 12.51 9.25
N SER A 170 -6.29 13.71 9.66
CA SER A 170 -7.58 13.97 10.29
C SER A 170 -8.71 13.64 9.31
N ASP A 171 -9.74 12.97 9.77
CA ASP A 171 -10.85 12.50 8.93
C ASP A 171 -12.18 13.02 9.47
N GLU A 172 -12.76 14.01 8.80
CA GLU A 172 -14.03 14.64 9.19
C GLU A 172 -15.18 13.61 9.32
N LYS A 173 -15.15 12.53 8.53
CA LYS A 173 -16.15 11.45 8.61
C LYS A 173 -16.07 10.65 9.91
N PHE A 174 -14.99 10.81 10.65
CA PHE A 174 -14.72 10.14 11.93
C PHE A 174 -14.45 11.16 13.05
N ASN A 175 -15.18 12.29 13.07
CA ASN A 175 -15.07 13.35 14.08
C ASN A 175 -13.64 13.89 14.22
N ASP A 176 -12.96 14.08 13.11
CA ASP A 176 -11.56 14.52 13.04
C ASP A 176 -10.53 13.59 13.68
N ASP A 177 -10.91 12.35 14.00
CA ASP A 177 -9.96 11.33 14.42
C ASP A 177 -8.89 11.09 13.35
N GLN A 178 -7.69 10.77 13.80
CA GLN A 178 -6.59 10.38 12.92
C GLN A 178 -6.89 9.03 12.25
N LYS A 179 -6.93 9.02 10.94
CA LYS A 179 -7.14 7.80 10.14
C LYS A 179 -6.06 7.66 9.07
N VAL A 180 -5.69 6.42 8.79
CA VAL A 180 -4.68 6.13 7.77
C VAL A 180 -5.32 6.03 6.39
N ARG A 181 -4.64 6.59 5.39
CA ARG A 181 -4.94 6.41 3.97
C ARG A 181 -3.74 5.80 3.25
N LYS A 182 -4.00 4.93 2.32
CA LYS A 182 -3.00 4.39 1.38
C LYS A 182 -3.70 3.86 0.13
N CYS A 183 -2.95 3.72 -0.96
CA CYS A 183 -3.46 3.16 -2.21
C CYS A 183 -4.00 1.74 -2.00
N ASP A 184 -5.21 1.51 -2.46
CA ASP A 184 -5.95 0.25 -2.47
C ASP A 184 -6.29 -0.22 -3.88
N LEU A 185 -5.59 0.28 -4.91
CA LEU A 185 -5.85 0.03 -6.32
C LEU A 185 -7.29 0.41 -6.76
N CYS A 186 -7.86 1.41 -6.12
CA CYS A 186 -9.25 1.85 -6.31
C CYS A 186 -10.30 0.78 -5.98
N ALA A 187 -9.98 -0.21 -5.14
CA ALA A 187 -10.94 -1.23 -4.72
C ALA A 187 -12.12 -0.67 -3.92
N ASN A 188 -11.92 0.46 -3.24
CA ASN A 188 -12.97 1.18 -2.52
C ASN A 188 -13.04 2.64 -2.99
N THR A 189 -13.86 2.89 -4.00
CA THR A 189 -14.05 4.21 -4.64
C THR A 189 -15.53 4.57 -4.68
N PRO A 190 -16.07 5.11 -3.58
CA PRO A 190 -17.52 5.35 -3.46
C PRO A 190 -18.04 6.56 -4.29
N TYR A 191 -17.17 7.34 -4.91
CA TYR A 191 -17.53 8.57 -5.61
C TYR A 191 -17.06 8.55 -7.05
N HIS A 192 -17.85 9.06 -7.99
CA HIS A 192 -17.46 9.37 -9.38
C HIS A 192 -16.72 8.24 -10.15
N TRP A 193 -16.86 7.00 -9.70
CA TRP A 193 -16.23 5.85 -10.27
C TRP A 193 -17.22 4.70 -10.31
N ASP A 194 -18.10 4.76 -11.29
CA ASP A 194 -19.16 3.79 -11.52
C ASP A 194 -18.66 2.59 -12.34
N GLU A 195 -19.49 1.64 -12.54
CA GLU A 195 -19.47 0.48 -13.44
C GLU A 195 -18.17 -0.35 -13.55
N ALA A 196 -16.99 0.26 -13.67
CA ALA A 196 -15.75 -0.49 -13.88
C ALA A 196 -15.15 -1.06 -12.59
N GLY A 197 -15.58 -0.55 -11.41
CA GLY A 197 -14.95 -0.88 -10.14
C GLY A 197 -13.44 -0.63 -10.16
N GLY A 198 -12.77 -1.00 -9.08
CA GLY A 198 -11.32 -0.94 -8.96
C GLY A 198 -10.74 -2.29 -8.57
N GLY A 199 -9.56 -2.28 -7.97
CA GLY A 199 -8.84 -3.48 -7.63
C GLY A 199 -8.18 -4.14 -8.86
N PRO A 200 -7.71 -5.38 -8.73
CA PRO A 200 -6.99 -6.06 -9.81
C PRO A 200 -7.81 -6.39 -11.05
N ASP A 201 -9.12 -6.45 -10.94
CA ASP A 201 -10.03 -6.80 -12.03
C ASP A 201 -10.75 -5.58 -12.62
N GLY A 202 -10.52 -4.40 -12.03
CA GLY A 202 -11.10 -3.15 -12.46
C GLY A 202 -10.06 -2.15 -12.98
N LYS A 203 -10.44 -0.88 -12.97
CA LYS A 203 -9.61 0.23 -13.42
C LYS A 203 -9.08 1.04 -12.24
N GLN A 204 -7.98 1.74 -12.44
CA GLN A 204 -7.39 2.63 -11.45
C GLN A 204 -7.45 4.07 -11.97
N ALA A 205 -8.09 4.96 -11.22
CA ALA A 205 -8.33 6.34 -11.62
C ALA A 205 -7.04 7.08 -12.03
N CYS A 206 -5.94 6.84 -11.31
CA CYS A 206 -4.65 7.45 -11.62
C CYS A 206 -4.04 6.94 -12.95
N VAL A 207 -4.35 5.71 -13.37
CA VAL A 207 -3.92 5.15 -14.66
C VAL A 207 -4.74 5.77 -15.79
N GLU A 208 -6.07 5.75 -15.64
CA GLU A 208 -7.00 6.23 -16.68
C GLU A 208 -6.85 7.72 -16.98
N VAL A 209 -6.55 8.55 -15.95
CA VAL A 209 -6.47 10.01 -16.11
C VAL A 209 -5.08 10.49 -16.58
N CYS A 210 -4.07 9.62 -16.59
CA CYS A 210 -2.71 10.05 -16.89
C CYS A 210 -2.52 10.42 -18.36
N PRO A 211 -2.34 11.70 -18.72
CA PRO A 211 -2.33 12.14 -20.12
C PRO A 211 -1.11 11.65 -20.89
N VAL A 212 -0.06 11.25 -20.19
CA VAL A 212 1.20 10.76 -20.77
C VAL A 212 1.44 9.29 -20.50
N GLU A 213 0.47 8.60 -19.90
CA GLU A 213 0.57 7.15 -19.58
C GLU A 213 1.86 6.82 -18.80
N ALA A 214 2.20 7.66 -17.82
CA ALA A 214 3.36 7.47 -16.96
C ALA A 214 3.11 6.43 -15.85
N ILE A 215 1.87 5.97 -15.69
CA ILE A 215 1.46 4.97 -14.71
C ILE A 215 0.82 3.82 -15.45
N LYS A 216 1.22 2.58 -15.12
CA LYS A 216 0.68 1.36 -15.71
C LYS A 216 0.28 0.37 -14.64
N PHE A 217 -0.87 -0.25 -14.80
CA PHE A 217 -1.28 -1.38 -13.98
C PHE A 217 -0.71 -2.70 -14.53
N THR A 218 -0.33 -3.61 -13.63
CA THR A 218 0.08 -4.98 -13.98
C THR A 218 -0.40 -5.98 -12.93
N LYS A 219 -0.66 -7.22 -13.36
CA LYS A 219 -0.91 -8.38 -12.48
C LYS A 219 0.38 -9.15 -12.18
N GLU A 220 1.45 -8.90 -12.91
CA GLU A 220 2.75 -9.51 -12.65
C GLU A 220 3.37 -8.90 -11.40
N ILE A 221 3.95 -9.76 -10.56
CA ILE A 221 4.61 -9.33 -9.32
C ILE A 221 5.92 -8.63 -9.69
N PRO A 222 6.07 -7.32 -9.42
CA PRO A 222 7.33 -6.63 -9.67
C PRO A 222 8.45 -7.15 -8.75
N VAL A 223 9.69 -6.94 -9.14
CA VAL A 223 10.83 -7.20 -8.25
C VAL A 223 10.66 -6.40 -6.95
N GLN A 224 10.72 -7.09 -5.80
CA GLN A 224 10.43 -6.52 -4.47
C GLN A 224 11.69 -5.92 -3.81
N GLU A 225 12.71 -5.58 -4.58
CA GLU A 225 13.95 -4.98 -4.10
C GLU A 225 13.93 -3.47 -4.29
N GLY A 226 13.58 -2.74 -3.26
CA GLY A 226 13.43 -1.29 -3.31
C GLY A 226 12.45 -0.86 -4.41
N ASP A 227 12.83 0.12 -5.21
CA ASP A 227 12.00 0.65 -6.31
C ASP A 227 12.26 -0.02 -7.67
N LYS A 228 13.22 -0.94 -7.77
CA LYS A 228 13.71 -1.49 -9.06
C LYS A 228 12.61 -2.06 -9.95
N GLY A 229 11.69 -2.84 -9.37
CA GLY A 229 10.60 -3.45 -10.14
C GLY A 229 9.42 -2.51 -10.41
N TYR A 230 9.37 -1.35 -9.79
CA TYR A 230 8.23 -0.43 -9.86
C TYR A 230 8.52 0.80 -10.71
N LYS A 231 9.77 1.24 -10.79
CA LYS A 231 10.23 2.31 -11.69
C LYS A 231 10.70 1.69 -12.99
N VAL A 232 9.88 1.79 -14.02
CA VAL A 232 10.07 1.09 -15.30
C VAL A 232 10.12 2.07 -16.46
N ASN A 233 10.54 1.60 -17.62
CA ASN A 233 10.49 2.36 -18.85
C ASN A 233 9.19 2.05 -19.61
N LEU A 234 8.27 3.00 -19.64
CA LEU A 234 7.02 2.94 -20.40
C LEU A 234 7.07 3.74 -21.71
N ARG A 235 8.24 4.23 -22.11
CA ARG A 235 8.43 5.05 -23.30
C ARG A 235 8.52 4.17 -24.54
N GLY A 236 7.66 4.46 -25.50
CA GLY A 236 7.67 3.79 -26.81
C GLY A 236 8.80 4.30 -27.72
N PRO A 237 8.94 3.69 -28.94
CA PRO A 237 10.02 4.02 -29.90
C PRO A 237 10.07 5.49 -30.31
N ASN A 238 8.93 6.18 -30.30
CA ASN A 238 8.85 7.60 -30.67
C ASN A 238 9.62 8.53 -29.74
N TRP A 239 9.80 8.14 -28.48
CA TRP A 239 10.57 8.92 -27.51
C TRP A 239 12.04 9.06 -27.88
N ARG A 240 12.60 8.10 -28.65
CA ARG A 240 13.96 8.20 -29.19
C ARG A 240 14.13 9.41 -30.10
N ARG A 241 13.08 9.75 -30.87
CA ARG A 241 13.10 10.91 -31.78
C ARG A 241 13.16 12.25 -31.03
N LEU A 242 12.76 12.23 -29.75
CA LEU A 242 12.82 13.40 -28.86
C LEU A 242 14.12 13.44 -28.05
N GLY A 243 15.09 12.57 -28.35
CA GLY A 243 16.38 12.53 -27.65
C GLY A 243 16.37 11.76 -26.32
N TYR A 244 15.28 11.08 -25.99
CA TYR A 244 15.22 10.27 -24.76
C TYR A 244 15.76 8.86 -25.02
N PRO A 245 16.67 8.35 -24.16
CA PRO A 245 17.15 7.00 -24.31
C PRO A 245 16.00 6.00 -24.14
N SER A 246 15.92 5.07 -25.07
CA SER A 246 15.11 3.86 -24.84
C SER A 246 15.82 3.03 -23.79
N GLY A 247 15.13 2.60 -22.77
CA GLY A 247 15.67 1.63 -21.83
C GLY A 247 15.82 0.27 -22.48
#